data_cdc1b8c8016a13f18a7f9910c320be14
#
_entry.id   cdc1b8c8016a13f18a7f9910c320be14
#
_cell.length_a   1.000
_cell.length_b   1.000
_cell.length_c   1.000
_cell.angle_alpha   90.00
_cell.angle_beta   90.00
_cell.angle_gamma   90.00
#
_symmetry.space_group_name_H-M   'P 1'
#
loop_
_entity.id
_entity.type
_entity.pdbx_description
1 polymer ?
#
loop_
_entity_poly.entity_id
_entity_poly.type
_entity_poly.pdbx_seq_one_letter_code
_entity_poly.pdbx_strand_id
1 'polypeptide(L)'
;MKTYTPSRAPCPIARAARLLGDRWVLLILRDAFLGAERFEEFVERLGINRAALTSRLAMLQEAGLLRRDPPDSKRARYILTDKARALVPVFEQMAGWSSAHLFAEGEQAPQWPPASAA
;
A
#
# COMPACT_ATOMS: atom_id res chain seq x y z
N MET A 1 18.61 9.96 -3.90
CA MET A 1 18.83 9.54 -2.50
C MET A 1 17.93 8.37 -2.16
N LYS A 2 18.49 7.33 -1.57
CA LYS A 2 17.70 6.16 -1.17
C LYS A 2 16.89 6.47 0.08
N THR A 3 15.60 6.15 0.05
CA THR A 3 14.71 6.30 1.19
C THR A 3 14.35 4.97 1.83
N TYR A 4 14.78 3.86 1.22
CA TYR A 4 14.46 2.53 1.69
C TYR A 4 15.66 1.60 1.61
N THR A 5 15.95 0.93 2.72
CA THR A 5 16.97 -0.09 2.80
C THR A 5 16.30 -1.42 3.16
N PRO A 6 16.39 -2.43 2.29
CA PRO A 6 15.80 -3.74 2.59
C PRO A 6 16.41 -4.38 3.83
N SER A 7 15.62 -5.16 4.55
CA SER A 7 16.09 -5.96 5.66
C SER A 7 16.92 -7.16 5.16
N ARG A 8 17.95 -7.52 5.91
CA ARG A 8 18.73 -8.74 5.68
C ARG A 8 18.49 -9.79 6.76
N ALA A 9 17.46 -9.60 7.57
CA ALA A 9 17.11 -10.58 8.59
C ALA A 9 16.83 -11.95 7.94
N PRO A 10 17.19 -13.07 8.60
CA PRO A 10 16.88 -14.38 8.04
C PRO A 10 15.39 -14.72 8.04
N CYS A 11 14.62 -14.10 8.94
CA CYS A 11 13.18 -14.35 9.06
C CYS A 11 12.39 -13.64 7.95
N PRO A 12 11.58 -14.35 7.14
CA PRO A 12 10.76 -13.72 6.12
C PRO A 12 9.77 -12.72 6.68
N ILE A 13 9.24 -12.95 7.89
CA ILE A 13 8.32 -12.03 8.53
C ILE A 13 9.03 -10.71 8.85
N ALA A 14 10.24 -10.79 9.39
CA ALA A 14 11.04 -9.59 9.68
C ALA A 14 11.35 -8.79 8.42
N ARG A 15 11.64 -9.46 7.31
CA ARG A 15 11.89 -8.78 6.04
C ARG A 15 10.63 -8.07 5.53
N ALA A 16 9.48 -8.74 5.58
CA ALA A 16 8.22 -8.13 5.19
C ALA A 16 7.87 -6.95 6.11
N ALA A 17 8.07 -7.11 7.41
CA ALA A 17 7.76 -6.06 8.38
C ALA A 17 8.58 -4.79 8.16
N ARG A 18 9.81 -4.92 7.66
CA ARG A 18 10.65 -3.75 7.35
C ARG A 18 9.98 -2.80 6.37
N LEU A 19 9.20 -3.34 5.43
CA LEU A 19 8.47 -2.55 4.45
C LEU A 19 7.01 -2.39 4.83
N LEU A 20 6.33 -3.48 5.14
CA LEU A 20 4.89 -3.50 5.36
C LEU A 20 4.49 -3.15 6.80
N GLY A 21 5.45 -2.96 7.68
CA GLY A 21 5.16 -2.55 9.06
C GLY A 21 4.80 -1.08 9.21
N ASP A 22 4.89 -0.32 8.15
CA ASP A 22 4.52 1.09 8.13
C ASP A 22 3.03 1.21 7.78
N ARG A 23 2.27 1.89 8.64
CA ARG A 23 0.84 2.07 8.44
C ARG A 23 0.51 2.72 7.11
N TRP A 24 1.23 3.77 6.74
CA TRP A 24 0.95 4.49 5.50
C TRP A 24 1.24 3.65 4.26
N VAL A 25 2.28 2.82 4.30
CA VAL A 25 2.59 1.91 3.20
C VAL A 25 1.41 0.97 2.94
N LEU A 26 0.86 0.39 3.99
CA LEU A 26 -0.29 -0.51 3.86
C LEU A 26 -1.52 0.22 3.28
N LEU A 27 -1.80 1.43 3.78
CA LEU A 27 -2.97 2.18 3.33
C LEU A 27 -2.81 2.73 1.91
N ILE A 28 -1.61 3.12 1.53
CA ILE A 28 -1.31 3.53 0.15
C ILE A 28 -1.51 2.36 -0.81
N LEU A 29 -0.99 1.20 -0.47
CA LEU A 29 -1.16 0.00 -1.30
C LEU A 29 -2.63 -0.40 -1.40
N ARG A 30 -3.37 -0.32 -0.29
CA ARG A 30 -4.82 -0.56 -0.32
C ARG A 30 -5.50 0.31 -1.36
N ASP A 31 -5.24 1.61 -1.32
CA ASP A 31 -5.89 2.54 -2.24
C ASP A 31 -5.41 2.35 -3.67
N ALA A 32 -4.13 1.99 -3.87
CA ALA A 32 -3.62 1.64 -5.19
C ALA A 32 -4.34 0.40 -5.75
N PHE A 33 -4.57 -0.61 -4.93
CA PHE A 33 -5.35 -1.78 -5.34
C PHE A 33 -6.80 -1.41 -5.69
N LEU A 34 -7.32 -0.35 -5.10
CA LEU A 34 -8.67 0.16 -5.38
C LEU A 34 -8.70 1.17 -6.53
N GLY A 35 -7.58 1.38 -7.21
CA GLY A 35 -7.52 2.17 -8.41
C GLY A 35 -6.91 3.56 -8.28
N ALA A 36 -6.45 3.97 -7.09
CA ALA A 36 -5.78 5.25 -6.94
C ALA A 36 -4.42 5.19 -7.65
N GLU A 37 -4.14 6.22 -8.45
CA GLU A 37 -2.89 6.30 -9.22
C GLU A 37 -2.22 7.66 -9.12
N ARG A 38 -2.95 8.70 -8.75
CA ARG A 38 -2.46 10.07 -8.73
C ARG A 38 -2.12 10.51 -7.32
N PHE A 39 -1.09 11.34 -7.19
CA PHE A 39 -0.67 11.88 -5.90
C PHE A 39 -1.85 12.49 -5.14
N GLU A 40 -2.65 13.34 -5.80
CA GLU A 40 -3.78 14.00 -5.16
C GLU A 40 -4.89 13.03 -4.74
N GLU A 41 -5.06 11.93 -5.45
CA GLU A 41 -6.03 10.91 -5.05
C GLU A 41 -5.65 10.29 -3.70
N PHE A 42 -4.37 10.01 -3.50
CA PHE A 42 -3.90 9.49 -2.21
C PHE A 42 -4.07 10.52 -1.09
N VAL A 43 -3.77 11.79 -1.38
CA VAL A 43 -3.97 12.86 -0.40
C VAL A 43 -5.43 12.91 0.05
N GLU A 44 -6.36 12.93 -0.89
CA GLU A 44 -7.78 13.02 -0.59
C GLU A 44 -8.30 11.80 0.17
N ARG A 45 -7.92 10.61 -0.26
CA ARG A 45 -8.43 9.37 0.33
C ARG A 45 -7.87 9.13 1.73
N LEU A 46 -6.60 9.47 1.96
CA LEU A 46 -5.90 9.10 3.19
C LEU A 46 -5.84 10.22 4.23
N GLY A 47 -6.00 11.46 3.80
CA GLY A 47 -5.75 12.58 4.69
C GLY A 47 -4.29 12.66 5.14
N ILE A 48 -3.39 12.05 4.40
CA ILE A 48 -1.96 12.04 4.69
C ILE A 48 -1.35 13.39 4.33
N ASN A 49 -0.37 13.87 5.11
CA ASN A 49 0.34 15.07 4.70
C ASN A 49 1.26 14.77 3.52
N ARG A 50 1.53 15.80 2.72
CA ARG A 50 2.24 15.64 1.45
C ARG A 50 3.67 15.14 1.62
N ALA A 51 4.35 15.56 2.69
CA ALA A 51 5.72 15.12 2.96
C ALA A 51 5.77 13.62 3.26
N ALA A 52 4.85 13.14 4.09
CA ALA A 52 4.76 11.73 4.41
C ALA A 52 4.41 10.89 3.17
N LEU A 53 3.48 11.37 2.35
CA LEU A 53 3.10 10.68 1.12
C LEU A 53 4.28 10.61 0.15
N THR A 54 4.97 11.73 -0.07
CA THR A 54 6.15 11.79 -0.93
C THR A 54 7.19 10.77 -0.49
N SER A 55 7.47 10.72 0.81
CA SER A 55 8.44 9.79 1.39
C SER A 55 8.04 8.33 1.15
N ARG A 56 6.77 7.99 1.39
CA ARG A 56 6.29 6.61 1.24
C ARG A 56 6.19 6.18 -0.21
N LEU A 57 5.78 7.07 -1.10
CA LEU A 57 5.77 6.75 -2.54
C LEU A 57 7.18 6.50 -3.05
N ALA A 58 8.16 7.29 -2.62
CA ALA A 58 9.56 7.06 -2.98
C ALA A 58 10.06 5.71 -2.45
N MET A 59 9.72 5.38 -1.22
CA MET A 59 10.06 4.09 -0.62
C MET A 59 9.46 2.91 -1.40
N LEU A 60 8.20 3.03 -1.79
CA LEU A 60 7.53 1.99 -2.57
C LEU A 60 8.12 1.84 -3.98
N GLN A 61 8.56 2.94 -4.58
CA GLN A 61 9.27 2.88 -5.86
C GLN A 61 10.62 2.18 -5.71
N GLU A 62 11.39 2.53 -4.70
CA GLU A 62 12.69 1.90 -4.44
C GLU A 62 12.55 0.42 -4.12
N ALA A 63 11.49 0.04 -3.43
CA ALA A 63 11.21 -1.35 -3.11
C ALA A 63 10.64 -2.13 -4.31
N GLY A 64 10.34 -1.45 -5.42
CA GLY A 64 9.82 -2.10 -6.61
C GLY A 64 8.34 -2.42 -6.59
N LEU A 65 7.56 -1.76 -5.74
CA LEU A 65 6.11 -1.99 -5.65
C LEU A 65 5.31 -1.02 -6.50
N LEU A 66 5.84 0.17 -6.75
CA LEU A 66 5.23 1.16 -7.62
C LEU A 66 6.23 1.63 -8.65
N ARG A 67 5.75 2.00 -9.82
CA ARG A 67 6.54 2.71 -10.82
C ARG A 67 5.78 3.95 -11.25
N ARG A 68 6.51 4.99 -11.62
CA ARG A 68 5.90 6.23 -12.14
C ARG A 68 5.80 6.14 -13.66
N ASP A 69 4.67 6.60 -14.19
CA ASP A 69 4.42 6.61 -15.63
C ASP A 69 3.73 7.91 -16.03
N PRO A 70 4.36 8.78 -16.83
CA PRO A 70 5.75 8.73 -17.26
C PRO A 70 6.71 9.09 -16.12
N PRO A 71 7.97 8.57 -16.12
CA PRO A 71 8.86 8.72 -14.96
C PRO A 71 9.27 10.17 -14.64
N ASP A 72 9.28 11.05 -15.63
CA ASP A 72 9.77 12.41 -15.47
C ASP A 72 8.66 13.46 -15.33
N SER A 73 7.41 13.05 -15.31
CA SER A 73 6.29 13.98 -15.25
C SER A 73 5.87 14.26 -13.81
N LYS A 74 5.56 15.51 -13.50
CA LYS A 74 4.93 15.87 -12.23
C LYS A 74 3.52 15.31 -12.11
N ARG A 75 2.92 14.94 -13.24
CA ARG A 75 1.58 14.35 -13.30
C ARG A 75 1.62 12.86 -13.51
N ALA A 76 2.75 12.23 -13.20
CA ALA A 76 2.89 10.80 -13.36
C ALA A 76 1.86 10.04 -12.52
N ARG A 77 1.44 8.92 -13.05
CA ARG A 77 0.64 7.95 -12.31
C ARG A 77 1.59 6.98 -11.60
N TYR A 78 1.15 6.51 -10.45
CA TYR A 78 1.85 5.48 -9.68
C TYR A 78 1.19 4.15 -10.00
N ILE A 79 1.90 3.29 -10.69
CA ILE A 79 1.38 2.02 -11.22
C ILE A 79 1.90 0.87 -10.38
N LEU A 80 1.01 -0.02 -9.98
CA LEU A 80 1.37 -1.24 -9.26
C LEU A 80 2.19 -2.15 -10.17
N THR A 81 3.30 -2.67 -9.64
CA THR A 81 4.12 -3.67 -10.32
C THR A 81 3.59 -5.07 -10.05
N ASP A 82 4.11 -6.05 -10.77
CA ASP A 82 3.77 -7.46 -10.51
C ASP A 82 4.16 -7.88 -9.09
N LYS A 83 5.29 -7.34 -8.60
CA LYS A 83 5.72 -7.58 -7.23
C LYS A 83 4.69 -7.10 -6.22
N ALA A 84 4.09 -5.93 -6.46
CA ALA A 84 3.02 -5.41 -5.61
C ALA A 84 1.76 -6.25 -5.72
N ARG A 85 1.39 -6.67 -6.93
CA ARG A 85 0.20 -7.49 -7.13
C ARG A 85 0.29 -8.84 -6.43
N ALA A 86 1.50 -9.35 -6.23
CA ALA A 86 1.73 -10.56 -5.45
C ALA A 86 1.32 -10.39 -3.98
N LEU A 87 1.11 -9.17 -3.50
CA LEU A 87 0.62 -8.89 -2.15
C LEU A 87 -0.91 -9.01 -2.01
N VAL A 88 -1.65 -9.15 -3.11
CA VAL A 88 -3.12 -9.25 -3.03
C VAL A 88 -3.56 -10.35 -2.06
N PRO A 89 -3.02 -11.58 -2.11
CA PRO A 89 -3.40 -12.61 -1.14
C PRO A 89 -3.09 -12.22 0.31
N VAL A 90 -2.01 -11.47 0.53
CA VAL A 90 -1.65 -10.99 1.87
C VAL A 90 -2.72 -10.03 2.39
N PHE A 91 -3.16 -9.10 1.56
CA PHE A 91 -4.22 -8.15 1.93
C PHE A 91 -5.55 -8.86 2.17
N GLU A 92 -5.87 -9.86 1.37
CA GLU A 92 -7.07 -10.67 1.57
C GLU A 92 -7.05 -11.39 2.92
N GLN A 93 -5.91 -11.97 3.28
CA GLN A 93 -5.76 -12.65 4.57
C GLN A 93 -5.82 -11.66 5.73
N MET A 94 -5.18 -10.50 5.59
CA MET A 94 -5.27 -9.45 6.62
C MET A 94 -6.71 -8.98 6.82
N ALA A 95 -7.42 -8.74 5.73
CA ALA A 95 -8.83 -8.31 5.81
C ALA A 95 -9.70 -9.36 6.49
N GLY A 96 -9.50 -10.63 6.14
CA GLY A 96 -10.27 -11.73 6.75
C GLY A 96 -9.99 -11.86 8.25
N TRP A 97 -8.73 -11.80 8.63
CA TRP A 97 -8.36 -11.85 10.04
C TRP A 97 -8.94 -10.67 10.82
N SER A 98 -8.80 -9.47 10.26
CA SER A 98 -9.32 -8.25 10.87
C SER A 98 -10.85 -8.28 11.03
N SER A 99 -11.55 -8.73 9.99
CA SER A 99 -13.01 -8.84 10.05
C SER A 99 -13.48 -9.79 11.15
N ALA A 100 -12.71 -10.85 11.39
CA ALA A 100 -13.06 -11.83 12.41
C ALA A 100 -12.71 -11.38 13.84
N HIS A 101 -11.67 -10.54 13.99
CA HIS A 101 -11.09 -10.31 15.33
C HIS A 101 -11.04 -8.85 15.77
N LEU A 102 -11.13 -7.89 14.87
CA LEU A 102 -10.93 -6.48 15.22
C LEU A 102 -12.22 -5.64 15.12
N PHE A 103 -13.36 -6.27 14.87
CA PHE A 103 -14.64 -5.59 14.85
C PHE A 103 -15.44 -5.96 16.09
N ALA A 104 -16.12 -4.97 16.65
CA ALA A 104 -16.94 -5.20 17.83
C ALA A 104 -18.22 -5.97 17.47
N GLU A 105 -18.84 -6.57 18.46
CA GLU A 105 -20.13 -7.22 18.28
C GLU A 105 -21.14 -6.21 17.73
N GLY A 106 -21.82 -6.58 16.64
CA GLY A 106 -22.79 -5.69 15.99
C GLY A 106 -22.20 -4.80 14.91
N GLU A 107 -20.87 -4.65 14.84
CA GLU A 107 -20.24 -3.97 13.73
C GLU A 107 -20.19 -4.87 12.49
N GLN A 108 -20.40 -4.29 11.32
CA GLN A 108 -20.23 -5.01 10.07
C GLN A 108 -18.94 -4.61 9.40
N ALA A 109 -18.03 -5.56 9.18
CA ALA A 109 -16.83 -5.33 8.40
C ALA A 109 -17.21 -5.24 6.91
N PRO A 110 -16.78 -4.19 6.19
CA PRO A 110 -16.94 -4.14 4.75
C PRO A 110 -16.26 -5.32 4.07
N GLN A 111 -16.81 -5.75 2.96
CA GLN A 111 -16.17 -6.80 2.16
C GLN A 111 -14.87 -6.26 1.56
N TRP A 112 -13.83 -7.09 1.57
CA TRP A 112 -12.58 -6.79 0.90
C TRP A 112 -12.27 -7.86 -0.15
N PRO A 113 -11.95 -7.50 -1.39
CA PRO A 113 -12.10 -6.14 -1.93
C PRO A 113 -13.57 -5.78 -2.09
N PRO A 114 -13.89 -4.46 -2.12
CA PRO A 114 -15.27 -4.03 -2.38
C PRO A 114 -15.73 -4.52 -3.74
N ALA A 115 -17.01 -4.78 -3.87
CA ALA A 115 -17.60 -5.29 -5.12
C ALA A 115 -17.36 -4.32 -6.30
N SER A 116 -17.22 -3.02 -6.02
CA SER A 116 -16.98 -2.00 -7.03
C SER A 116 -15.51 -1.92 -7.49
N ALA A 117 -14.61 -2.67 -6.88
CA ALA A 117 -13.17 -2.65 -7.18
C ALA A 117 -12.78 -3.79 -8.12
N ALA A 118 -13.51 -3.97 -9.17
CA ALA A 118 -13.24 -5.02 -10.15
C ALA A 118 -12.04 -4.67 -11.05
#